data_eaabff52ed2407a03244b28fdca7be1e
#
_entry.id   eaabff52ed2407a03244b28fdca7be1e
#
_cell.length_a   1.000
_cell.length_b   1.000
_cell.length_c   1.000
_cell.angle_alpha   90.00
_cell.angle_beta   90.00
_cell.angle_gamma   90.00
#
_symmetry.space_group_name_H-M   'P 1'
#
loop_
_entity.id
_entity.type
_entity.pdbx_description
1 polymer ?
#
loop_
_entity_poly.entity_id
_entity_poly.type
_entity_poly.pdbx_seq_one_letter_code
_entity_poly.pdbx_strand_id
1 'polypeptide(L)'
;MNLLITGGMGHIGSKLINKLSSLDKIKKIIIIDNFSSERYISFINLKNRKKIIFFDEDLVHFNLNKIKNKIDCIIHLASTTNAEKSFSNKERVLDNNVECTNKILALGNKNTKIIFAS
;
A
#
# COMPACT_ATOMS: atom_id res chain seq x y z
N MET A 1 -14.11 -9.38 -2.68
CA MET A 1 -13.25 -8.27 -3.12
C MET A 1 -11.81 -8.57 -2.84
N ASN A 2 -10.95 -8.26 -3.78
CA ASN A 2 -9.50 -8.28 -3.60
C ASN A 2 -8.99 -6.82 -3.54
N LEU A 3 -8.25 -6.50 -2.49
CA LEU A 3 -7.72 -5.17 -2.26
C LEU A 3 -6.20 -5.15 -2.46
N LEU A 4 -5.69 -4.05 -2.98
CA LEU A 4 -4.28 -3.70 -2.93
C LEU A 4 -4.12 -2.48 -2.02
N ILE A 5 -3.27 -2.57 -1.02
CA ILE A 5 -2.98 -1.46 -0.11
C ILE A 5 -1.48 -1.18 -0.15
N THR A 6 -1.10 -0.01 -0.58
CA THR A 6 0.29 0.43 -0.57
C THR A 6 0.55 1.30 0.64
N GLY A 7 1.71 1.16 1.27
CA GLY A 7 2.00 1.84 2.53
C GLY A 7 1.17 1.30 3.70
N GLY A 8 0.84 0.01 3.65
CA GLY A 8 -0.07 -0.61 4.61
C GLY A 8 0.46 -0.72 6.03
N MET A 9 1.76 -0.59 6.24
CA MET A 9 2.38 -0.68 7.57
C MET A 9 2.49 0.66 8.29
N GLY A 10 2.03 1.74 7.67
CA GLY A 10 1.90 3.03 8.34
C GLY A 10 0.80 3.05 9.41
N HIS A 11 0.64 4.19 10.07
CA HIS A 11 -0.36 4.38 11.13
C HIS A 11 -1.79 4.11 10.67
N ILE A 12 -2.16 4.67 9.53
CA ILE A 12 -3.51 4.52 8.97
C ILE A 12 -3.68 3.13 8.38
N GLY A 13 -2.72 2.71 7.58
CA GLY A 13 -2.79 1.45 6.81
C GLY A 13 -2.97 0.23 7.69
N SER A 14 -2.19 0.11 8.76
CA SER A 14 -2.25 -1.07 9.64
C SER A 14 -3.59 -1.21 10.36
N LYS A 15 -4.16 -0.12 10.81
CA LYS A 15 -5.50 -0.11 11.43
C LYS A 15 -6.60 -0.44 10.42
N LEU A 16 -6.48 0.13 9.22
CA LEU A 16 -7.42 -0.10 8.14
C LEU A 16 -7.40 -1.57 7.70
N ILE A 17 -6.22 -2.16 7.52
CA ILE A 17 -6.06 -3.56 7.14
C ILE A 17 -6.72 -4.48 8.15
N ASN A 18 -6.47 -4.27 9.44
CA ASN A 18 -7.07 -5.10 10.48
C ASN A 18 -8.60 -5.03 10.47
N LYS A 19 -9.15 -3.83 10.23
CA LYS A 19 -10.58 -3.63 10.13
C LYS A 19 -11.17 -4.28 8.86
N LEU A 20 -10.53 -4.07 7.72
CA LEU A 20 -11.01 -4.63 6.44
C LEU A 20 -10.89 -6.15 6.39
N SER A 21 -9.83 -6.72 6.96
CA SER A 21 -9.63 -8.17 6.97
C SER A 21 -10.70 -8.93 7.77
N SER A 22 -11.39 -8.27 8.68
CA SER A 22 -12.50 -8.86 9.43
C SER A 22 -13.82 -8.93 8.66
N LEU A 23 -13.91 -8.26 7.51
CA LEU A 23 -15.12 -8.24 6.70
C LEU A 23 -15.18 -9.45 5.75
N ASP A 24 -16.32 -10.16 5.75
CA ASP A 24 -16.50 -11.37 4.93
C ASP A 24 -16.40 -11.10 3.42
N LYS A 25 -16.83 -9.92 2.98
CA LYS A 25 -16.73 -9.50 1.57
C LYS A 25 -15.29 -9.31 1.08
N ILE A 26 -14.34 -9.12 1.98
CA ILE A 26 -12.93 -9.01 1.63
C ILE A 26 -12.31 -10.41 1.62
N LYS A 27 -11.86 -10.85 0.45
CA LYS A 27 -11.29 -12.17 0.24
C LYS A 27 -9.77 -12.16 0.35
N LYS A 28 -9.13 -11.13 -0.20
CA LYS A 28 -7.67 -11.01 -0.23
C LYS A 28 -7.27 -9.55 -0.05
N ILE A 29 -6.21 -9.33 0.73
CA ILE A 29 -5.55 -8.02 0.88
C ILE A 29 -4.09 -8.21 0.50
N ILE A 30 -3.67 -7.54 -0.57
CA ILE A 30 -2.27 -7.49 -1.00
C ILE A 30 -1.68 -6.20 -0.44
N ILE A 31 -0.55 -6.31 0.24
CA ILE A 31 0.13 -5.17 0.86
C ILE A 31 1.50 -5.02 0.23
N ILE A 32 1.84 -3.80 -0.19
CA ILE A 32 3.18 -3.41 -0.62
C ILE A 32 3.67 -2.33 0.33
N ASP A 33 4.73 -2.61 1.06
CA ASP A 33 5.33 -1.67 2.02
C ASP A 33 6.82 -2.01 2.18
N ASN A 34 7.68 -1.01 2.23
CA ASN A 34 9.12 -1.19 2.42
C ASN A 34 9.59 -0.91 3.86
N PHE A 35 8.66 -0.75 4.80
CA PHE A 35 8.95 -0.38 6.19
C PHE A 35 9.75 0.92 6.36
N SER A 36 9.62 1.87 5.44
CA SER A 36 10.29 3.17 5.57
C SER A 36 9.86 3.94 6.83
N SER A 37 8.68 3.64 7.36
CA SER A 37 8.19 4.17 8.64
C SER A 37 8.75 3.45 9.87
N GLU A 38 9.52 2.37 9.68
CA GLU A 38 10.10 1.53 10.74
C GLU A 38 9.07 0.92 11.71
N ARG A 39 7.82 0.82 11.29
CA ARG A 39 6.71 0.32 12.10
C ARG A 39 6.54 -1.19 12.00
N TYR A 40 7.58 -1.94 12.36
CA TYR A 40 7.55 -3.42 12.34
C TYR A 40 6.47 -4.02 13.25
N ILE A 41 6.10 -3.32 14.31
CA ILE A 41 5.01 -3.73 15.21
C ILE A 41 3.67 -3.81 14.49
N SER A 42 3.46 -2.99 13.46
CA SER A 42 2.24 -3.02 12.65
C SER A 42 2.11 -4.36 11.92
N PHE A 43 3.21 -4.90 11.41
CA PHE A 43 3.23 -6.21 10.78
C PHE A 43 2.94 -7.34 11.77
N ILE A 44 3.56 -7.28 12.96
CA ILE A 44 3.37 -8.29 14.02
C ILE A 44 1.90 -8.34 14.46
N ASN A 45 1.24 -7.18 14.52
CA ASN A 45 -0.14 -7.05 14.97
C ASN A 45 -1.20 -7.32 13.89
N LEU A 46 -0.80 -7.72 12.68
CA LEU A 46 -1.77 -8.04 11.62
C LEU A 46 -2.63 -9.24 12.01
N LYS A 47 -3.94 -9.07 11.85
CA LYS A 47 -4.97 -10.08 12.07
C LYS A 47 -5.38 -10.72 10.73
N ASN A 48 -6.03 -11.89 10.81
CA ASN A 48 -6.58 -12.58 9.64
C ASN A 48 -5.54 -12.81 8.52
N ARG A 49 -4.34 -13.25 8.90
CA ARG A 49 -3.19 -13.42 7.98
C ARG A 49 -3.47 -14.32 6.77
N LYS A 50 -4.45 -15.20 6.86
CA LYS A 50 -4.87 -16.06 5.75
C LYS A 50 -5.35 -15.27 4.53
N LYS A 51 -5.86 -14.05 4.75
CA LYS A 51 -6.32 -13.15 3.69
C LYS A 51 -5.20 -12.25 3.15
N ILE A 52 -4.03 -12.21 3.79
CA ILE A 52 -2.99 -11.22 3.54
C ILE A 52 -1.87 -11.83 2.71
N ILE A 53 -1.50 -11.13 1.63
CA ILE A 53 -0.28 -11.33 0.87
C ILE A 53 0.58 -10.09 1.06
N PHE A 54 1.78 -10.25 1.61
CA PHE A 54 2.65 -9.13 1.94
C PHE A 54 3.90 -9.14 1.08
N PHE A 55 4.23 -7.98 0.51
CA PHE A 55 5.48 -7.73 -0.21
C PHE A 55 6.27 -6.65 0.52
N ASP A 56 7.40 -7.03 1.11
CA ASP A 56 8.37 -6.10 1.67
C ASP A 56 9.25 -5.58 0.54
N GLU A 57 8.73 -4.61 -0.20
CA GLU A 57 9.39 -4.05 -1.38
C GLU A 57 9.02 -2.57 -1.52
N ASP A 58 9.93 -1.82 -2.15
CA ASP A 58 9.65 -0.45 -2.55
C ASP A 58 8.70 -0.45 -3.76
N LEU A 59 7.60 0.28 -3.66
CA LEU A 59 6.60 0.36 -4.72
C LEU A 59 7.19 0.86 -6.05
N VAL A 60 8.16 1.78 -6.01
CA VAL A 60 8.82 2.32 -7.20
C VAL A 60 9.51 1.21 -8.00
N HIS A 61 10.12 0.25 -7.32
CA HIS A 61 10.86 -0.87 -7.93
C HIS A 61 10.05 -2.16 -8.01
N PHE A 62 8.83 -2.17 -7.49
CA PHE A 62 8.00 -3.37 -7.44
C PHE A 62 7.59 -3.83 -8.83
N ASN A 63 7.74 -5.11 -9.09
CA ASN A 63 7.25 -5.71 -10.33
C ASN A 63 5.76 -6.04 -10.22
N LEU A 64 4.93 -5.28 -10.89
CA LEU A 64 3.46 -5.43 -10.88
C LEU A 64 3.00 -6.80 -11.39
N ASN A 65 3.82 -7.49 -12.19
CA ASN A 65 3.51 -8.85 -12.67
C ASN A 65 3.47 -9.89 -11.55
N LYS A 66 4.00 -9.58 -10.37
CA LYS A 66 3.87 -10.43 -9.17
C LYS A 66 2.43 -10.50 -8.66
N ILE A 67 1.60 -9.51 -8.96
CA ILE A 67 0.19 -9.47 -8.58
C ILE A 67 -0.62 -10.18 -9.64
N LYS A 68 -0.95 -11.44 -9.37
CA LYS A 68 -1.73 -12.28 -10.30
C LYS A 68 -3.24 -12.19 -10.07
N ASN A 69 -3.63 -11.65 -8.94
CA ASN A 69 -5.03 -11.55 -8.58
C ASN A 69 -5.68 -10.32 -9.23
N LYS A 70 -6.95 -10.47 -9.64
CA LYS A 70 -7.74 -9.31 -10.03
C LYS A 70 -7.92 -8.38 -8.84
N ILE A 71 -7.61 -7.11 -9.01
CA ILE A 71 -7.73 -6.08 -7.98
C ILE A 71 -9.02 -5.30 -8.19
N ASP A 72 -9.90 -5.32 -7.20
CA ASP A 72 -11.17 -4.60 -7.23
C ASP A 72 -11.04 -3.17 -6.72
N CYS A 73 -10.15 -2.95 -5.74
CA CYS A 73 -9.91 -1.63 -5.17
C CYS A 73 -8.45 -1.48 -4.75
N ILE A 74 -7.88 -0.33 -5.06
CA ILE A 74 -6.54 0.06 -4.62
C ILE A 74 -6.67 1.19 -3.61
N ILE A 75 -6.05 1.02 -2.45
CA ILE A 75 -5.94 2.08 -1.43
C ILE A 75 -4.48 2.49 -1.37
N HIS A 76 -4.18 3.65 -1.90
CA HIS A 76 -2.81 4.14 -2.05
C HIS A 76 -2.45 5.07 -0.89
N LEU A 77 -1.70 4.53 0.08
CA LEU A 77 -1.21 5.26 1.25
C LEU A 77 0.31 5.45 1.23
N ALA A 78 1.00 4.81 0.28
CA ALA A 78 2.45 4.91 0.17
C ALA A 78 2.86 6.32 -0.25
N SER A 79 3.49 7.03 0.67
CA SER A 79 4.09 8.33 0.43
C SER A 79 5.20 8.57 1.45
N THR A 80 6.14 9.43 1.12
CA THR A 80 7.15 9.88 2.08
C THR A 80 6.54 10.98 2.93
N THR A 81 6.24 10.68 4.18
CA THR A 81 5.55 11.59 5.10
C THR A 81 6.43 12.17 6.19
N ASN A 82 7.70 11.74 6.28
CA ASN A 82 8.63 12.26 7.27
C ASN A 82 9.03 13.71 6.91
N ALA A 83 8.57 14.67 7.71
CA ALA A 83 8.81 16.09 7.49
C ALA A 83 10.29 16.45 7.43
N GLU A 84 11.14 15.83 8.26
CA GLU A 84 12.59 16.07 8.24
C GLU A 84 13.24 15.57 6.95
N LYS A 85 12.90 14.35 6.53
CA LYS A 85 13.36 13.80 5.24
C LYS A 85 12.81 14.59 4.06
N SER A 86 11.57 15.09 4.16
CA SER A 86 10.96 15.94 3.14
C SER A 86 11.67 17.29 3.01
N PHE A 87 12.15 17.84 4.12
CA PHE A 87 12.85 19.14 4.12
C PHE A 87 14.25 19.04 3.49
N SER A 88 14.98 17.95 3.70
CA SER A 88 16.33 17.75 3.20
C SER A 88 16.40 17.31 1.72
N ASN A 89 15.32 16.72 1.15
CA ASN A 89 15.26 16.16 -0.20
C ASN A 89 13.88 16.34 -0.85
N LYS A 90 13.40 17.58 -0.91
CA LYS A 90 12.04 17.91 -1.37
C LYS A 90 11.73 17.41 -2.78
N GLU A 91 12.66 17.58 -3.73
CA GLU A 91 12.49 17.12 -5.11
C GLU A 91 12.40 15.58 -5.18
N ARG A 92 13.29 14.89 -4.47
CA ARG A 92 13.30 13.41 -4.43
C ARG A 92 12.03 12.83 -3.83
N VAL A 93 11.48 13.48 -2.82
CA VAL A 93 10.19 13.08 -2.21
C VAL A 93 9.06 13.24 -3.21
N LEU A 94 9.01 14.36 -3.90
CA LEU A 94 8.00 14.65 -4.90
C LEU A 94 8.07 13.65 -6.06
N ASP A 95 9.25 13.41 -6.62
CA ASP A 95 9.47 12.47 -7.72
C ASP A 95 9.06 11.05 -7.32
N ASN A 96 9.46 10.60 -6.13
CA ASN A 96 9.11 9.28 -5.62
C ASN A 96 7.59 9.13 -5.46
N ASN A 97 6.90 10.12 -4.94
CA ASN A 97 5.45 10.09 -4.76
C ASN A 97 4.71 10.09 -6.11
N VAL A 98 5.19 10.85 -7.08
CA VAL A 98 4.65 10.88 -8.45
C VAL A 98 4.83 9.52 -9.14
N GLU A 99 6.01 8.92 -9.05
CA GLU A 99 6.28 7.60 -9.64
C GLU A 99 5.40 6.52 -9.01
N CYS A 100 5.24 6.52 -7.70
CA CYS A 100 4.34 5.59 -7.00
C CYS A 100 2.90 5.74 -7.50
N THR A 101 2.43 6.96 -7.62
CA THR A 101 1.07 7.27 -8.10
C THR A 101 0.88 6.80 -9.55
N ASN A 102 1.82 7.10 -10.44
CA ASN A 102 1.76 6.67 -11.83
C ASN A 102 1.73 5.15 -11.96
N LYS A 103 2.50 4.45 -11.14
CA LYS A 103 2.54 2.99 -11.12
C LYS A 103 1.19 2.40 -10.71
N ILE A 104 0.55 2.98 -9.71
CA ILE A 104 -0.79 2.58 -9.25
C ILE A 104 -1.85 2.84 -10.33
N LEU A 105 -1.79 3.98 -11.00
CA LEU A 105 -2.70 4.29 -12.10
C LEU A 105 -2.55 3.31 -13.28
N ALA A 106 -1.31 2.90 -13.58
CA ALA A 106 -1.05 1.91 -14.63
C ALA A 106 -1.58 0.51 -14.28
N LEU A 107 -1.63 0.14 -13.00
CA LEU A 107 -2.15 -1.14 -12.54
C LEU A 107 -3.68 -1.20 -12.61
N GLY A 108 -4.37 -0.08 -12.38
CA GLY A 108 -5.82 0.01 -12.38
C GLY A 108 -6.42 -0.18 -13.77
N ASN A 109 -7.60 -0.78 -13.84
CA ASN A 109 -8.40 -0.89 -15.06
C ASN A 109 -9.76 -0.20 -14.85
N LYS A 110 -10.64 -0.27 -15.87
CA LYS A 110 -11.96 0.38 -15.84
C LYS A 110 -12.82 0.03 -14.62
N ASN A 111 -12.64 -1.15 -14.07
CA ASN A 111 -13.44 -1.68 -12.96
C ASN A 111 -12.74 -1.56 -11.62
N THR A 112 -11.53 -1.06 -11.57
CA THR A 112 -10.74 -0.90 -10.36
C THR A 112 -10.98 0.47 -9.73
N LYS A 113 -11.47 0.50 -8.49
CA LYS A 113 -11.55 1.75 -7.72
C LYS A 113 -10.18 2.08 -7.16
N ILE A 114 -9.82 3.35 -7.20
CA ILE A 114 -8.58 3.85 -6.62
C ILE A 114 -8.91 4.92 -5.58
N ILE A 115 -8.42 4.72 -4.36
CA ILE A 115 -8.59 5.64 -3.25
C ILE A 115 -7.22 6.17 -2.86
N PHE A 116 -7.06 7.47 -2.88
CA PHE A 116 -5.85 8.16 -2.43
C PHE A 116 -6.09 8.78 -1.06
N ALA A 117 -5.12 8.66 -0.16
CA ALA A 117 -5.07 9.48 1.03
C ALA A 117 -4.45 10.84 0.68
N SER A 118 -5.18 11.89 0.92
CA SER A 118 -4.67 13.25 0.77
C SER A 118 -4.21 13.84 2.10
#